data_1450f8f88b740311eb99f271a3f8432c
#
_entry.id   1450f8f88b740311eb99f271a3f8432c
#
_cell.length_a   1.000
_cell.length_b   1.000
_cell.length_c   1.000
_cell.angle_alpha   90.00
_cell.angle_beta   90.00
_cell.angle_gamma   90.00
#
_symmetry.space_group_name_H-M   'P 1'
#
loop_
_entity.id
_entity.type
_entity.pdbx_description
1 polymer ?
#
loop_
_entity_poly.entity_id
_entity_poly.type
_entity_poly.pdbx_seq_one_letter_code
_entity_poly.pdbx_strand_id
1 'polypeptide(L)'
;MANTFRVVTFAAEPNSAGTPYTIYTVPSSTTTVVIGLILSNIHTAQVTTEVELVSDTSGGGRAATNGTSFLVKDAPIPVGSSLELLTGGKVILETGDLLRVDCSVADKISGTLSIMEIT
;
A
#
# COMPACT_ATOMS: atom_id res chain seq x y z
N MET A 1 -21.71 -13.18 5.80
CA MET A 1 -20.70 -12.13 6.02
C MET A 1 -19.61 -12.67 6.92
N ALA A 2 -18.38 -12.50 6.54
CA ALA A 2 -17.23 -12.97 7.31
C ALA A 2 -16.16 -11.90 7.37
N ASN A 3 -15.42 -11.90 8.47
CA ASN A 3 -14.26 -11.05 8.65
C ASN A 3 -13.03 -11.95 8.67
N THR A 4 -12.08 -11.68 7.78
CA THR A 4 -10.87 -12.46 7.66
C THR A 4 -9.65 -11.55 7.78
N PHE A 5 -8.78 -11.86 8.73
CA PHE A 5 -7.50 -11.16 8.86
C PHE A 5 -6.48 -11.82 7.95
N ARG A 6 -5.71 -10.99 7.23
CA ARG A 6 -4.66 -11.47 6.33
C ARG A 6 -3.40 -10.64 6.47
N VAL A 7 -2.28 -11.26 6.17
CA VAL A 7 -1.01 -10.56 5.95
C VAL A 7 -0.60 -10.74 4.50
N VAL A 8 -0.13 -9.66 3.90
CA VAL A 8 0.45 -9.67 2.55
C VAL A 8 1.88 -9.17 2.67
N THR A 9 2.83 -9.93 2.15
CA THR A 9 4.25 -9.55 2.23
C THR A 9 4.88 -9.59 0.86
N PHE A 10 5.93 -8.78 0.70
CA PHE A 10 6.83 -8.88 -0.45
C PHE A 10 8.27 -8.71 0.03
N ALA A 11 9.18 -9.47 -0.59
CA ALA A 11 10.56 -9.54 -0.13
C ALA A 11 11.41 -8.39 -0.68
N ALA A 12 11.24 -8.04 -1.95
CA ALA A 12 12.06 -7.04 -2.61
C ALA A 12 11.32 -6.51 -3.85
N GLU A 13 10.77 -5.31 -3.74
CA GLU A 13 10.03 -4.67 -4.83
C GLU A 13 10.26 -3.15 -4.79
N PRO A 14 9.91 -2.39 -5.86
CA PRO A 14 9.51 -2.86 -7.18
C PRO A 14 10.71 -3.35 -7.99
N ASN A 15 10.47 -4.17 -9.00
CA ASN A 15 11.54 -4.69 -9.86
C ASN A 15 12.20 -3.61 -10.72
N SER A 16 11.51 -2.49 -10.94
CA SER A 16 12.04 -1.33 -11.66
C SER A 16 11.66 -0.07 -10.92
N ALA A 17 12.63 0.76 -10.61
CA ALA A 17 12.37 2.08 -10.02
C ALA A 17 11.51 2.90 -10.98
N GLY A 18 10.47 3.55 -10.44
CA GLY A 18 9.51 4.31 -11.23
C GLY A 18 8.35 3.50 -11.79
N THR A 19 8.36 2.18 -11.63
CA THR A 19 7.25 1.30 -12.01
C THR A 19 6.65 0.69 -10.75
N PRO A 20 5.53 1.22 -10.24
CA PRO A 20 4.99 0.77 -8.96
C PRO A 20 4.59 -0.70 -8.95
N TYR A 21 4.83 -1.35 -7.84
CA TYR A 21 4.42 -2.72 -7.57
C TYR A 21 3.07 -2.73 -6.88
N THR A 22 2.11 -3.51 -7.39
CA THR A 22 0.81 -3.67 -6.75
C THR A 22 0.94 -4.65 -5.60
N ILE A 23 0.76 -4.15 -4.38
CA ILE A 23 0.83 -4.98 -3.18
C ILE A 23 -0.43 -5.82 -3.04
N TYR A 24 -1.59 -5.22 -3.28
CA TYR A 24 -2.87 -5.85 -2.98
C TYR A 24 -3.98 -5.19 -3.79
N THR A 25 -4.87 -6.01 -4.30
CA THR A 25 -6.10 -5.56 -4.99
C THR A 25 -7.29 -6.16 -4.26
N VAL A 26 -8.27 -5.34 -3.93
CA VAL A 26 -9.46 -5.79 -3.20
C VAL A 26 -10.29 -6.71 -4.08
N PRO A 27 -10.58 -7.94 -3.61
CA PRO A 27 -11.38 -8.89 -4.37
C PRO A 27 -12.83 -8.41 -4.57
N SER A 28 -13.54 -9.10 -5.46
CA SER A 28 -14.97 -8.81 -5.68
C SER A 28 -15.77 -9.01 -4.39
N SER A 29 -16.83 -8.23 -4.24
CA SER A 29 -17.77 -8.32 -3.10
C SER A 29 -17.07 -8.25 -1.74
N THR A 30 -16.00 -7.47 -1.67
CA THR A 30 -15.16 -7.37 -0.46
C THR A 30 -14.91 -5.91 -0.13
N THR A 31 -14.96 -5.59 1.15
CA THR A 31 -14.45 -4.34 1.70
C THR A 31 -13.24 -4.68 2.55
N THR A 32 -12.15 -3.95 2.37
CA THR A 32 -10.91 -4.22 3.10
C THR A 32 -10.56 -3.04 4.00
N VAL A 33 -10.23 -3.34 5.25
CA VAL A 33 -9.69 -2.38 6.20
C VAL A 33 -8.19 -2.59 6.25
N VAL A 34 -7.42 -1.56 5.92
CA VAL A 34 -5.96 -1.60 6.06
C VAL A 34 -5.62 -1.25 7.50
N ILE A 35 -5.03 -2.22 8.20
CA ILE A 35 -4.67 -2.06 9.61
C ILE A 35 -3.31 -1.38 9.73
N GLY A 36 -2.39 -1.72 8.85
CA GLY A 36 -1.07 -1.11 8.84
C GLY A 36 -0.22 -1.60 7.69
N LEU A 37 0.81 -0.82 7.38
CA LEU A 37 1.79 -1.14 6.34
C LEU A 37 3.17 -0.75 6.84
N ILE A 38 4.10 -1.69 6.79
CA ILE A 38 5.50 -1.46 7.17
C ILE A 38 6.36 -1.68 5.93
N LEU A 39 7.18 -0.69 5.59
CA LEU A 39 8.14 -0.76 4.50
C LEU A 39 9.54 -0.70 5.09
N SER A 40 10.38 -1.68 4.77
CA SER A 40 11.73 -1.77 5.30
C SER A 40 12.75 -1.56 4.18
N ASN A 41 13.75 -0.74 4.46
CA ASN A 41 14.86 -0.51 3.55
C ASN A 41 15.85 -1.67 3.66
N ILE A 42 16.02 -2.43 2.59
CA ILE A 42 16.98 -3.55 2.53
C ILE A 42 18.22 -3.20 1.67
N HIS A 43 18.37 -1.91 1.35
CA HIS A 43 19.53 -1.42 0.62
C HIS A 43 20.67 -1.02 1.58
N THR A 44 21.84 -0.79 1.02
CA THR A 44 23.00 -0.32 1.77
C THR A 44 23.11 1.20 1.83
N ALA A 45 22.12 1.90 1.29
CA ALA A 45 22.02 3.36 1.29
C ALA A 45 20.54 3.75 1.53
N GLN A 46 20.31 5.02 1.82
CA GLN A 46 18.93 5.54 1.95
C GLN A 46 18.20 5.40 0.63
N VAL A 47 16.88 5.11 0.72
CA VAL A 47 15.97 5.11 -0.42
C VAL A 47 14.81 6.05 -0.14
N THR A 48 14.09 6.46 -1.20
CA THR A 48 12.80 7.15 -1.05
C THR A 48 11.69 6.25 -1.55
N THR A 49 10.52 6.34 -0.92
CA THR A 49 9.39 5.48 -1.21
C THR A 49 8.13 6.26 -1.44
N GLU A 50 7.22 5.67 -2.23
CA GLU A 50 5.87 6.17 -2.46
C GLU A 50 4.89 5.04 -2.22
N VAL A 51 3.75 5.36 -1.63
CA VAL A 51 2.63 4.43 -1.51
C VAL A 51 1.40 5.11 -2.07
N GLU A 52 0.75 4.46 -3.03
CA GLU A 52 -0.43 4.96 -3.70
C GLU A 52 -1.63 4.10 -3.39
N LEU A 53 -2.77 4.74 -3.16
CA LEU A 53 -4.08 4.10 -3.20
C LEU A 53 -4.72 4.45 -4.53
N VAL A 54 -5.00 3.44 -5.34
CA VAL A 54 -5.62 3.62 -6.66
C VAL A 54 -7.06 3.17 -6.60
N SER A 55 -7.99 4.06 -6.92
CA SER A 55 -9.42 3.78 -6.89
C SER A 55 -10.09 4.47 -8.07
N ASP A 56 -11.09 3.81 -8.63
CA ASP A 56 -11.94 4.42 -9.67
C ASP A 56 -13.42 4.35 -9.27
N THR A 57 -13.70 4.12 -7.99
CA THR A 57 -15.05 4.05 -7.46
C THR A 57 -15.76 5.38 -7.60
N SER A 58 -17.04 5.35 -7.98
CA SER A 58 -17.86 6.55 -8.18
C SER A 58 -19.19 6.43 -7.44
N GLY A 59 -19.93 7.51 -7.35
CA GLY A 59 -21.22 7.53 -6.68
C GLY A 59 -21.09 7.57 -5.16
N GLY A 60 -22.16 7.16 -4.45
CA GLY A 60 -22.14 7.09 -2.99
C GLY A 60 -21.92 8.42 -2.29
N GLY A 61 -22.36 9.52 -2.89
CA GLY A 61 -22.19 10.86 -2.32
C GLY A 61 -20.86 11.53 -2.66
N ARG A 62 -20.02 10.87 -3.45
CA ARG A 62 -18.75 11.47 -3.89
C ARG A 62 -19.00 12.58 -4.89
N ALA A 63 -18.23 13.67 -4.77
CA ALA A 63 -18.31 14.79 -5.72
C ALA A 63 -17.77 14.43 -7.10
N ALA A 64 -16.85 13.46 -7.17
CA ALA A 64 -16.24 12.99 -8.41
C ALA A 64 -15.84 11.52 -8.26
N THR A 65 -15.56 10.86 -9.38
CA THR A 65 -14.95 9.53 -9.36
C THR A 65 -13.62 9.58 -8.61
N ASN A 66 -13.36 8.59 -7.78
CA ASN A 66 -12.10 8.50 -7.06
C ASN A 66 -10.91 8.46 -8.04
N GLY A 67 -9.77 8.89 -7.56
CA GLY A 67 -8.53 8.84 -8.32
C GLY A 67 -7.42 8.21 -7.51
N THR A 68 -6.19 8.35 -8.00
CA THR A 68 -5.01 7.90 -7.27
C THR A 68 -4.65 8.92 -6.19
N SER A 69 -4.47 8.42 -4.97
CA SER A 69 -4.07 9.23 -3.84
C SER A 69 -2.75 8.70 -3.28
N PHE A 70 -1.81 9.59 -2.96
CA PHE A 70 -0.59 9.19 -2.31
C PHE A 70 -0.80 9.14 -0.80
N LEU A 71 -0.53 8.00 -0.18
CA LEU A 71 -0.48 7.89 1.28
C LEU A 71 0.83 8.49 1.76
N VAL A 72 1.89 8.30 0.99
CA VAL A 72 3.20 8.94 1.21
C VAL A 72 3.89 9.07 -0.15
N LYS A 73 4.63 10.17 -0.33
CA LYS A 73 5.37 10.43 -1.55
C LYS A 73 6.78 10.88 -1.20
N ASP A 74 7.77 10.24 -1.84
CA ASP A 74 9.19 10.54 -1.67
C ASP A 74 9.63 10.54 -0.21
N ALA A 75 9.09 9.63 0.60
CA ALA A 75 9.46 9.50 1.99
C ALA A 75 10.83 8.81 2.10
N PRO A 76 11.81 9.41 2.78
CA PRO A 76 13.11 8.78 2.93
C PRO A 76 13.04 7.68 3.99
N ILE A 77 13.66 6.54 3.67
CA ILE A 77 13.88 5.46 4.65
C ILE A 77 15.39 5.27 4.76
N PRO A 78 15.99 5.64 5.88
CA PRO A 78 17.43 5.45 6.09
C PRO A 78 17.83 3.98 6.08
N VAL A 79 19.10 3.73 5.89
CA VAL A 79 19.68 2.38 5.99
C VAL A 79 19.31 1.75 7.34
N GLY A 80 18.89 0.48 7.30
CA GLY A 80 18.57 -0.25 8.52
C GLY A 80 17.27 0.17 9.21
N SER A 81 16.45 0.98 8.53
CA SER A 81 15.22 1.53 9.11
C SER A 81 13.99 1.05 8.34
N SER A 82 12.84 1.33 8.93
CA SER A 82 11.55 1.06 8.32
C SER A 82 10.64 2.27 8.46
N LEU A 83 9.62 2.33 7.61
CA LEU A 83 8.57 3.33 7.64
C LEU A 83 7.26 2.62 7.96
N GLU A 84 6.60 3.05 9.03
CA GLU A 84 5.27 2.56 9.38
C GLU A 84 4.23 3.56 8.92
N LEU A 85 3.28 3.08 8.11
CA LEU A 85 2.13 3.87 7.69
C LEU A 85 0.90 3.45 8.49
N LEU A 86 -0.02 4.40 8.67
CA LEU A 86 -1.31 4.18 9.32
C LEU A 86 -1.22 3.89 10.80
N THR A 87 -0.19 4.38 11.46
CA THR A 87 -0.09 4.32 12.92
C THR A 87 -1.22 5.17 13.54
N GLY A 88 -2.15 4.51 14.21
CA GLY A 88 -3.29 5.17 14.83
C GLY A 88 -4.44 5.52 13.88
N GLY A 89 -4.27 5.33 12.57
CA GLY A 89 -5.32 5.54 11.57
C GLY A 89 -5.60 4.28 10.80
N LYS A 90 -6.68 4.28 10.03
CA LYS A 90 -7.04 3.17 9.16
C LYS A 90 -7.53 3.69 7.83
N VAL A 91 -7.34 2.89 6.78
CA VAL A 91 -7.81 3.20 5.44
C VAL A 91 -8.76 2.10 5.01
N ILE A 92 -9.89 2.50 4.44
CA ILE A 92 -10.88 1.57 3.89
C ILE A 92 -10.67 1.49 2.39
N LEU A 93 -10.61 0.27 1.87
CA LEU A 93 -10.56 0.00 0.44
C LEU A 93 -11.86 -0.66 0.01
N GLU A 94 -12.40 -0.21 -1.10
CA GLU A 94 -13.60 -0.81 -1.70
C GLU A 94 -13.19 -1.79 -2.80
N THR A 95 -14.12 -2.64 -3.21
CA THR A 95 -13.87 -3.63 -4.25
C THR A 95 -13.18 -3.00 -5.47
N GLY A 96 -12.09 -3.59 -5.92
CA GLY A 96 -11.32 -3.12 -7.05
C GLY A 96 -10.24 -2.10 -6.74
N ASP A 97 -10.26 -1.50 -5.56
CA ASP A 97 -9.20 -0.59 -5.14
C ASP A 97 -7.90 -1.36 -4.93
N LEU A 98 -6.77 -0.68 -5.09
CA LEU A 98 -5.49 -1.32 -4.88
C LEU A 98 -4.48 -0.39 -4.22
N LEU A 99 -3.47 -1.00 -3.61
CA LEU A 99 -2.30 -0.31 -3.05
C LEU A 99 -1.08 -0.65 -3.88
N ARG A 100 -0.28 0.36 -4.19
CA ARG A 100 0.98 0.21 -4.91
C ARG A 100 2.10 0.89 -4.15
N VAL A 101 3.31 0.34 -4.29
CA VAL A 101 4.52 0.90 -3.71
C VAL A 101 5.56 1.12 -4.80
N ASP A 102 6.30 2.21 -4.69
CA ASP A 102 7.45 2.48 -5.54
C ASP A 102 8.64 2.87 -4.68
N CYS A 103 9.82 2.71 -5.23
CA CYS A 103 11.06 2.99 -4.55
C CYS A 103 12.06 3.58 -5.54
N SER A 104 12.94 4.45 -5.05
CA SER A 104 13.97 5.09 -5.87
C SER A 104 15.03 4.12 -6.38
N VAL A 105 15.13 2.93 -5.79
CA VAL A 105 16.08 1.89 -6.20
C VAL A 105 15.33 0.56 -6.35
N ALA A 106 15.59 -0.16 -7.43
CA ALA A 106 14.94 -1.43 -7.71
C ALA A 106 15.26 -2.49 -6.65
N ASP A 107 14.26 -3.29 -6.27
CA ASP A 107 14.39 -4.46 -5.41
C ASP A 107 14.98 -4.16 -4.02
N LYS A 108 14.70 -2.99 -3.46
CA LYS A 108 15.32 -2.55 -2.20
C LYS A 108 14.34 -2.24 -1.07
N ILE A 109 13.05 -2.54 -1.26
CA ILE A 109 12.05 -2.43 -0.20
C ILE A 109 11.41 -3.79 0.01
N SER A 110 11.33 -4.23 1.25
CA SER A 110 10.42 -5.29 1.66
C SER A 110 9.26 -4.70 2.42
N GLY A 111 8.12 -5.37 2.38
CA GLY A 111 6.91 -4.82 2.97
C GLY A 111 6.04 -5.86 3.64
N THR A 112 5.28 -5.39 4.63
CA THR A 112 4.31 -6.19 5.36
C THR A 112 3.02 -5.39 5.47
N LEU A 113 1.95 -5.89 4.88
CA LEU A 113 0.63 -5.29 4.90
C LEU A 113 -0.29 -6.14 5.75
N SER A 114 -0.95 -5.52 6.72
CA SER A 114 -1.95 -6.19 7.56
C SER A 114 -3.33 -5.65 7.20
N ILE A 115 -4.25 -6.54 6.89
CA ILE A 115 -5.61 -6.18 6.46
C ILE A 115 -6.66 -7.04 7.12
N MET A 116 -7.89 -6.54 7.12
CA MET A 116 -9.08 -7.32 7.43
C MET A 116 -10.04 -7.20 6.25
N GLU A 117 -10.44 -8.34 5.69
CA GLU A 117 -11.42 -8.41 4.62
C GLU A 117 -12.79 -8.71 5.18
N ILE A 118 -13.78 -7.95 4.74
CA ILE A 118 -15.19 -8.10 5.14
C ILE A 118 -15.95 -8.52 3.89
N THR A 119 -16.54 -9.68 3.94
CA THR A 119 -17.30 -10.23 2.81
C THR A 119 -18.78 -10.42 3.11
#